data_e6b69b3151a2aee2ddcf1a8ace83eda0
#
_entry.id   e6b69b3151a2aee2ddcf1a8ace83eda0
#
_cell.length_a   1.000
_cell.length_b   1.000
_cell.length_c   1.000
_cell.angle_alpha   90.00
_cell.angle_beta   90.00
_cell.angle_gamma   90.00
#
_symmetry.space_group_name_H-M   'P 1'
#
loop_
_entity.id
_entity.type
_entity.pdbx_description
1 polymer ?
#
loop_
_entity_poly.entity_id
_entity_poly.type
_entity_poly.pdbx_seq_one_letter_code
_entity_poly.pdbx_strand_id
1 'polypeptide(L)'
;MKLDLHTHYYPPAYFSRIERGGGDFSFGTSPTGQRIIRFKGARFFGVTAPMTDVAKRLEDMDRVGIDTEVLSLSTPNVFFVEGKAQADVARMANDAYAELAERHPGRFLGFASIPMDDPDAALSELARAMDELRMQGVVLLSNIRGRALADPVYRPFFEEADRRRLCVFVHPMIPLAAEPFSEYVLGPIVGFPFDTTLAVAKLCYAGVFERLPNIRWLIAHAGGAIPYLLERLDAGWRDFAECRVNCPVAPSTYLRRLYYDTVTFSAPNLRLLRELVGTDHMAMGSDYPHLLGSIERAVSSIADVDFPDAEKERIRSGTALAILNNVSAARLAPREPEVPRPTRR
;
A
#
# COMPACT_ATOMS: atom_id res chain seq x y z
N MET A 1 0.64 -9.24 19.05
CA MET A 1 1.02 -7.98 18.36
C MET A 1 0.08 -7.74 17.21
N LYS A 2 -0.30 -6.47 16.93
CA LYS A 2 -1.07 -6.07 15.78
C LYS A 2 -0.25 -5.10 14.94
N LEU A 3 0.04 -5.46 13.69
CA LEU A 3 0.84 -4.69 12.75
C LEU A 3 0.01 -4.38 11.51
N ASP A 4 -0.30 -3.11 11.32
CA ASP A 4 -1.11 -2.63 10.21
C ASP A 4 -0.23 -2.28 9.01
N LEU A 5 -0.35 -3.06 7.92
CA LEU A 5 0.45 -2.90 6.70
C LEU A 5 -0.10 -1.88 5.70
N HIS A 6 -1.36 -1.49 5.85
CA HIS A 6 -2.02 -0.61 4.91
C HIS A 6 -2.56 0.61 5.62
N THR A 7 -1.67 1.58 5.85
CA THR A 7 -2.01 2.89 6.40
C THR A 7 -1.37 4.03 5.61
N HIS A 8 -1.96 5.21 5.71
CA HIS A 8 -1.52 6.38 4.95
C HIS A 8 -1.23 7.56 5.87
N TYR A 9 -0.07 8.18 5.66
CA TYR A 9 0.32 9.41 6.33
C TYR A 9 0.88 10.39 5.31
N TYR A 10 0.46 11.63 5.40
CA TYR A 10 0.87 12.68 4.49
C TYR A 10 1.69 13.71 5.27
N PRO A 11 3.01 13.81 5.07
CA PRO A 11 3.79 14.88 5.68
C PRO A 11 3.16 16.24 5.36
N PRO A 12 3.09 17.19 6.30
CA PRO A 12 2.44 18.48 6.06
C PRO A 12 2.94 19.21 4.80
N ALA A 13 4.22 19.07 4.47
CA ALA A 13 4.82 19.62 3.25
C ALA A 13 4.27 18.98 1.96
N TYR A 14 3.74 17.76 2.00
CA TYR A 14 3.16 17.08 0.85
C TYR A 14 1.92 17.79 0.32
N PHE A 15 0.99 18.13 1.21
CA PHE A 15 -0.21 18.89 0.82
C PHE A 15 0.11 20.28 0.27
N SER A 16 1.13 20.93 0.82
CA SER A 16 1.62 22.21 0.27
C SER A 16 2.20 22.08 -1.13
N ARG A 17 2.76 20.91 -1.48
CA ARG A 17 3.22 20.63 -2.86
C ARG A 17 2.06 20.50 -3.83
N ILE A 18 0.98 19.81 -3.45
CA ILE A 18 -0.24 19.70 -4.28
C ILE A 18 -0.87 21.10 -4.48
N GLU A 19 -0.92 21.95 -3.45
CA GLU A 19 -1.46 23.30 -3.56
C GLU A 19 -0.70 24.20 -4.54
N ARG A 20 0.63 24.06 -4.59
CA ARG A 20 1.49 24.88 -5.46
C ARG A 20 1.56 24.41 -6.91
N GLY A 21 1.11 23.19 -7.22
CA GLY A 21 1.17 22.69 -8.58
C GLY A 21 0.96 21.17 -8.65
N GLY A 22 -0.22 20.71 -8.26
CA GLY A 22 -0.59 19.29 -8.25
C GLY A 22 -1.09 18.74 -9.58
N GLY A 23 -0.87 19.43 -10.71
CA GLY A 23 -1.37 18.98 -12.01
C GLY A 23 -2.91 18.86 -12.04
N ASP A 24 -3.43 17.64 -12.30
CA ASP A 24 -4.86 17.36 -12.25
C ASP A 24 -5.46 17.35 -10.83
N PHE A 25 -4.61 17.44 -9.79
CA PHE A 25 -5.04 17.43 -8.38
C PHE A 25 -5.09 18.86 -7.83
N SER A 26 -6.14 19.15 -7.08
CA SER A 26 -6.35 20.45 -6.45
C SER A 26 -7.09 20.31 -5.12
N PHE A 27 -6.99 21.34 -4.27
CA PHE A 27 -7.80 21.42 -3.06
C PHE A 27 -9.16 22.06 -3.33
N GLY A 28 -10.12 21.69 -2.51
CA GLY A 28 -11.46 22.27 -2.48
C GLY A 28 -12.10 22.10 -1.12
N THR A 29 -13.34 22.53 -1.03
CA THR A 29 -14.18 22.36 0.16
C THR A 29 -15.44 21.59 -0.23
N SER A 30 -15.83 20.62 0.59
CA SER A 30 -17.09 19.89 0.42
C SER A 30 -18.29 20.79 0.85
N PRO A 31 -19.53 20.41 0.49
CA PRO A 31 -20.72 21.12 0.97
C PRO A 31 -20.83 21.17 2.50
N THR A 32 -20.20 20.24 3.21
CA THR A 32 -20.18 20.20 4.68
C THR A 32 -18.99 20.92 5.30
N GLY A 33 -18.21 21.69 4.52
CA GLY A 33 -17.06 22.46 5.01
C GLY A 33 -15.75 21.64 5.15
N GLN A 34 -15.74 20.36 4.83
CA GLN A 34 -14.55 19.53 4.90
C GLN A 34 -13.56 19.89 3.78
N ARG A 35 -12.27 20.04 4.10
CA ARG A 35 -11.20 20.16 3.10
C ARG A 35 -11.10 18.83 2.32
N ILE A 36 -11.09 18.92 0.99
CA ILE A 36 -11.05 17.77 0.10
C ILE A 36 -9.97 17.93 -0.96
N ILE A 37 -9.47 16.82 -1.44
CA ILE A 37 -8.69 16.75 -2.68
C ILE A 37 -9.66 16.46 -3.83
N ARG A 38 -9.46 17.15 -4.96
CA ARG A 38 -10.17 16.95 -6.22
C ARG A 38 -9.22 16.39 -7.26
N PHE A 39 -9.73 15.56 -8.14
CA PHE A 39 -9.05 15.13 -9.36
C PHE A 39 -9.87 15.56 -10.57
N LYS A 40 -9.26 16.37 -11.46
CA LYS A 40 -9.95 16.95 -12.64
C LYS A 40 -11.29 17.60 -12.26
N GLY A 41 -11.33 18.27 -11.12
CA GLY A 41 -12.52 18.92 -10.59
C GLY A 41 -13.48 18.02 -9.81
N ALA A 42 -13.48 16.72 -10.01
CA ALA A 42 -14.31 15.78 -9.22
C ALA A 42 -13.76 15.58 -7.80
N ARG A 43 -14.66 15.37 -6.82
CA ARG A 43 -14.25 15.02 -5.45
C ARG A 43 -13.52 13.68 -5.47
N PHE A 44 -12.35 13.65 -4.84
CA PHE A 44 -11.53 12.45 -4.76
C PHE A 44 -11.53 11.87 -3.34
N PHE A 45 -10.96 12.59 -2.36
CA PHE A 45 -11.07 12.19 -0.95
C PHE A 45 -11.11 13.38 0.00
N GLY A 46 -11.59 13.16 1.22
CA GLY A 46 -11.60 14.15 2.28
C GLY A 46 -10.31 14.12 3.10
N VAL A 47 -9.80 15.31 3.44
CA VAL A 47 -8.65 15.41 4.34
C VAL A 47 -9.15 15.29 5.78
N THR A 48 -8.55 14.39 6.54
CA THR A 48 -8.85 14.15 7.97
C THR A 48 -7.64 14.51 8.83
N ALA A 49 -7.86 14.82 10.10
CA ALA A 49 -6.78 15.23 11.01
C ALA A 49 -5.64 14.19 11.09
N PRO A 50 -5.90 12.90 11.27
CA PRO A 50 -4.83 11.91 11.42
C PRO A 50 -4.01 11.66 10.13
N MET A 51 -4.40 12.26 9.01
CA MET A 51 -3.55 12.25 7.79
C MET A 51 -2.22 12.96 8.01
N THR A 52 -2.18 13.97 8.91
CA THR A 52 -1.01 14.80 9.18
C THR A 52 -0.68 14.96 10.67
N ASP A 53 -1.59 14.58 11.55
CA ASP A 53 -1.45 14.72 13.01
C ASP A 53 -1.00 13.39 13.62
N VAL A 54 0.28 13.35 14.00
CA VAL A 54 0.92 12.15 14.59
C VAL A 54 0.37 11.86 15.99
N ALA A 55 0.07 12.89 16.79
CA ALA A 55 -0.45 12.69 18.14
C ALA A 55 -1.83 12.04 18.10
N LYS A 56 -2.70 12.53 17.21
CA LYS A 56 -4.03 11.95 16.98
C LYS A 56 -3.94 10.50 16.48
N ARG A 57 -2.97 10.21 15.62
CA ARG A 57 -2.72 8.85 15.11
C ARG A 57 -2.31 7.91 16.22
N LEU A 58 -1.37 8.30 17.08
CA LEU A 58 -0.94 7.50 18.23
C LEU A 58 -2.09 7.22 19.19
N GLU A 59 -2.92 8.23 19.49
CA GLU A 59 -4.13 8.08 20.30
C GLU A 59 -5.09 7.04 19.69
N ASP A 60 -5.34 7.09 18.37
CA ASP A 60 -6.23 6.16 17.69
C ASP A 60 -5.66 4.74 17.67
N MET A 61 -4.34 4.56 17.45
CA MET A 61 -3.66 3.28 17.55
C MET A 61 -3.80 2.67 18.94
N ASP A 62 -3.55 3.47 19.99
CA ASP A 62 -3.64 3.01 21.40
C ASP A 62 -5.06 2.59 21.75
N ARG A 63 -6.05 3.34 21.31
CA ARG A 63 -7.48 3.08 21.56
C ARG A 63 -7.92 1.72 21.01
N VAL A 64 -7.40 1.26 19.87
CA VAL A 64 -7.76 -0.02 19.26
C VAL A 64 -6.70 -1.11 19.49
N GLY A 65 -5.57 -0.74 20.11
CA GLY A 65 -4.47 -1.63 20.44
C GLY A 65 -3.69 -2.09 19.21
N ILE A 66 -3.45 -1.21 18.24
CA ILE A 66 -2.47 -1.42 17.17
C ILE A 66 -1.10 -1.03 17.69
N ASP A 67 -0.16 -1.97 17.62
CA ASP A 67 1.21 -1.75 18.10
C ASP A 67 2.02 -0.95 17.08
N THR A 68 1.96 -1.31 15.81
CA THR A 68 2.80 -0.74 14.75
C THR A 68 1.98 -0.49 13.48
N GLU A 69 2.20 0.65 12.83
CA GLU A 69 1.70 0.99 11.50
C GLU A 69 2.82 1.11 10.48
N VAL A 70 2.61 0.62 9.25
CA VAL A 70 3.50 0.87 8.11
C VAL A 70 2.94 2.02 7.29
N LEU A 71 3.56 3.18 7.40
CA LEU A 71 3.14 4.41 6.75
C LEU A 71 3.44 4.36 5.24
N SER A 72 2.52 4.85 4.44
CA SER A 72 2.71 5.02 2.99
C SER A 72 2.01 6.27 2.47
N LEU A 73 2.44 6.81 1.32
CA LEU A 73 1.62 7.74 0.55
C LEU A 73 0.56 6.96 -0.23
N SER A 74 -0.70 7.34 -0.07
CA SER A 74 -1.76 6.91 -0.97
C SER A 74 -1.72 7.71 -2.29
N THR A 75 -2.69 7.50 -3.16
CA THR A 75 -2.90 8.27 -4.38
C THR A 75 -3.05 9.77 -4.06
N PRO A 76 -2.36 10.66 -4.80
CA PRO A 76 -1.60 10.41 -6.03
C PRO A 76 -0.14 9.99 -5.84
N ASN A 77 0.31 9.68 -4.63
CA ASN A 77 1.70 9.37 -4.30
C ASN A 77 2.61 10.52 -4.76
N VAL A 78 3.68 10.22 -5.53
CA VAL A 78 4.58 11.25 -6.10
C VAL A 78 4.23 11.60 -7.56
N PHE A 79 3.19 10.96 -8.14
CA PHE A 79 2.90 10.99 -9.57
C PHE A 79 2.03 12.18 -10.02
N PHE A 80 1.77 13.15 -9.13
CA PHE A 80 1.11 14.42 -9.48
C PHE A 80 2.09 15.48 -10.03
N VAL A 81 3.37 15.20 -10.00
CA VAL A 81 4.46 16.00 -10.57
C VAL A 81 5.33 15.13 -11.47
N GLU A 82 6.24 15.75 -12.23
CA GLU A 82 7.07 15.07 -13.23
C GLU A 82 8.58 15.28 -12.98
N GLY A 83 9.39 14.36 -13.52
CA GLY A 83 10.83 14.45 -13.57
C GLY A 83 11.46 14.69 -12.18
N LYS A 84 12.36 15.65 -12.08
CA LYS A 84 13.07 15.95 -10.82
C LYS A 84 12.13 16.26 -9.65
N ALA A 85 11.00 16.94 -9.89
CA ALA A 85 10.06 17.25 -8.83
C ALA A 85 9.46 15.99 -8.20
N GLN A 86 9.33 14.92 -8.95
CA GLN A 86 8.88 13.61 -8.44
C GLN A 86 9.89 13.03 -7.44
N ALA A 87 11.19 13.08 -7.78
CA ALA A 87 12.25 12.66 -6.86
C ALA A 87 12.30 13.51 -5.58
N ASP A 88 12.11 14.83 -5.69
CA ASP A 88 12.08 15.72 -4.53
C ASP A 88 10.90 15.40 -3.58
N VAL A 89 9.71 15.06 -4.13
CA VAL A 89 8.54 14.66 -3.33
C VAL A 89 8.76 13.28 -2.70
N ALA A 90 9.36 12.34 -3.42
CA ALA A 90 9.69 11.02 -2.89
C ALA A 90 10.64 11.12 -1.70
N ARG A 91 11.74 11.84 -1.85
CA ARG A 91 12.70 12.09 -0.76
C ARG A 91 12.05 12.70 0.46
N MET A 92 11.27 13.77 0.26
CA MET A 92 10.55 14.45 1.35
C MET A 92 9.65 13.49 2.14
N ALA A 93 8.90 12.61 1.45
CA ALA A 93 8.02 11.67 2.12
C ALA A 93 8.79 10.57 2.85
N ASN A 94 9.81 10.01 2.19
CA ASN A 94 10.63 8.93 2.74
C ASN A 94 11.43 9.41 3.98
N ASP A 95 11.99 10.62 3.92
CA ASP A 95 12.68 11.22 5.08
C ASP A 95 11.74 11.43 6.26
N ALA A 96 10.52 11.92 6.01
CA ALA A 96 9.51 12.12 7.05
C ALA A 96 9.12 10.78 7.73
N TYR A 97 9.01 9.69 6.99
CA TYR A 97 8.71 8.37 7.57
C TYR A 97 9.88 7.82 8.39
N ALA A 98 11.11 7.99 7.91
CA ALA A 98 12.30 7.61 8.67
C ALA A 98 12.39 8.39 9.98
N GLU A 99 12.17 9.70 9.94
CA GLU A 99 12.15 10.56 11.13
C GLU A 99 11.05 10.15 12.12
N LEU A 100 9.86 9.79 11.65
CA LEU A 100 8.78 9.31 12.53
C LEU A 100 9.12 7.97 13.17
N ALA A 101 9.74 7.05 12.41
CA ALA A 101 10.19 5.77 12.96
C ALA A 101 11.28 5.94 14.02
N GLU A 102 12.16 6.93 13.88
CA GLU A 102 13.17 7.27 14.89
C GLU A 102 12.58 7.92 16.13
N ARG A 103 11.64 8.85 15.95
CA ARG A 103 10.98 9.56 17.08
C ARG A 103 10.01 8.68 17.87
N HIS A 104 9.41 7.69 17.22
CA HIS A 104 8.43 6.80 17.83
C HIS A 104 8.78 5.33 17.57
N PRO A 105 9.87 4.82 18.17
CA PRO A 105 10.34 3.45 17.95
C PRO A 105 9.26 2.42 18.25
N GLY A 106 9.11 1.44 17.36
CA GLY A 106 8.11 0.39 17.47
C GLY A 106 6.69 0.80 17.03
N ARG A 107 6.41 2.10 16.85
CA ARG A 107 5.08 2.56 16.45
C ARG A 107 4.93 2.76 14.95
N PHE A 108 5.99 3.21 14.28
CA PHE A 108 5.96 3.49 12.84
C PHE A 108 7.08 2.78 12.10
N LEU A 109 6.72 2.27 10.94
CA LEU A 109 7.57 1.77 9.87
C LEU A 109 7.15 2.51 8.58
N GLY A 110 7.82 2.27 7.44
CA GLY A 110 7.46 2.96 6.21
C GLY A 110 7.66 2.14 4.94
N PHE A 111 6.73 2.28 3.98
CA PHE A 111 6.94 1.94 2.59
C PHE A 111 7.44 3.16 1.82
N ALA A 112 8.55 3.02 1.12
CA ALA A 112 9.12 4.10 0.34
C ALA A 112 8.28 4.43 -0.89
N SER A 113 8.14 5.71 -1.19
CA SER A 113 7.67 6.20 -2.48
C SER A 113 8.84 6.33 -3.45
N ILE A 114 8.65 5.93 -4.70
CA ILE A 114 9.71 5.85 -5.71
C ILE A 114 9.37 6.74 -6.91
N PRO A 115 10.32 7.55 -7.42
CA PRO A 115 10.12 8.42 -8.58
C PRO A 115 10.27 7.64 -9.89
N MET A 116 9.19 7.01 -10.36
CA MET A 116 9.20 6.04 -11.46
C MET A 116 9.28 6.66 -12.87
N ASP A 117 9.25 7.98 -13.02
CA ASP A 117 9.38 8.64 -14.33
C ASP A 117 10.81 8.53 -14.91
N ASP A 118 11.81 8.38 -14.05
CA ASP A 118 13.22 8.29 -14.40
C ASP A 118 13.82 7.02 -13.76
N PRO A 119 14.26 6.03 -14.56
CA PRO A 119 14.81 4.77 -14.04
C PRO A 119 16.03 4.96 -13.13
N ASP A 120 16.93 5.91 -13.42
CA ASP A 120 18.12 6.14 -12.61
C ASP A 120 17.75 6.79 -11.27
N ALA A 121 16.83 7.75 -11.29
CA ALA A 121 16.30 8.34 -10.07
C ALA A 121 15.54 7.31 -9.22
N ALA A 122 14.79 6.42 -9.87
CA ALA A 122 14.06 5.33 -9.18
C ALA A 122 15.03 4.37 -8.47
N LEU A 123 16.08 3.92 -9.15
CA LEU A 123 17.09 3.03 -8.57
C LEU A 123 17.92 3.72 -7.46
N SER A 124 18.26 4.98 -7.65
CA SER A 124 18.99 5.77 -6.64
C SER A 124 18.16 5.96 -5.36
N GLU A 125 16.88 6.33 -5.50
CA GLU A 125 16.03 6.52 -4.33
C GLU A 125 15.65 5.18 -3.68
N LEU A 126 15.49 4.10 -4.46
CA LEU A 126 15.32 2.75 -3.93
C LEU A 126 16.52 2.35 -3.05
N ALA A 127 17.74 2.51 -3.55
CA ALA A 127 18.95 2.20 -2.78
C ALA A 127 19.01 3.02 -1.48
N ARG A 128 18.79 4.33 -1.56
CA ARG A 128 18.76 5.21 -0.38
C ARG A 128 17.68 4.78 0.64
N ALA A 129 16.48 4.54 0.17
CA ALA A 129 15.36 4.15 1.03
C ALA A 129 15.62 2.83 1.78
N MET A 130 16.19 1.84 1.10
CA MET A 130 16.41 0.52 1.68
C MET A 130 17.68 0.45 2.53
N ASP A 131 18.76 1.09 2.10
CA ASP A 131 20.10 0.92 2.68
C ASP A 131 20.40 1.98 3.76
N GLU A 132 19.97 3.23 3.56
CA GLU A 132 20.19 4.34 4.49
C GLU A 132 19.01 4.54 5.43
N LEU A 133 17.78 4.72 4.88
CA LEU A 133 16.58 4.97 5.66
C LEU A 133 15.97 3.71 6.28
N ARG A 134 16.42 2.53 5.87
CA ARG A 134 15.99 1.23 6.41
C ARG A 134 14.47 1.01 6.29
N MET A 135 13.89 1.43 5.16
CA MET A 135 12.48 1.22 4.85
C MET A 135 12.12 -0.26 4.74
N GLN A 136 10.84 -0.59 4.89
CA GLN A 136 10.34 -1.96 4.97
C GLN A 136 9.88 -2.54 3.64
N GLY A 137 9.98 -1.77 2.59
CA GLY A 137 9.57 -2.08 1.22
C GLY A 137 9.22 -0.81 0.47
N VAL A 138 8.48 -0.94 -0.60
CA VAL A 138 8.05 0.19 -1.44
C VAL A 138 6.55 0.14 -1.69
N VAL A 139 5.93 1.30 -1.87
CA VAL A 139 4.55 1.44 -2.36
C VAL A 139 4.57 1.92 -3.80
N LEU A 140 3.89 1.19 -4.68
CA LEU A 140 3.61 1.58 -6.06
C LEU A 140 2.12 1.68 -6.29
N LEU A 141 1.71 2.54 -7.21
CA LEU A 141 0.30 2.59 -7.61
C LEU A 141 0.04 1.59 -8.74
N SER A 142 -1.19 1.09 -8.84
CA SER A 142 -1.64 0.10 -9.85
C SER A 142 -1.39 0.53 -11.29
N ASN A 143 -1.35 1.83 -11.54
CA ASN A 143 -0.80 2.42 -12.76
C ASN A 143 -0.01 3.68 -12.40
N ILE A 144 0.98 4.03 -13.20
CA ILE A 144 1.80 5.24 -13.03
C ILE A 144 1.45 6.19 -14.15
N ARG A 145 0.63 7.19 -13.84
CA ARG A 145 0.16 8.19 -14.81
C ARG A 145 -0.45 7.54 -16.06
N GLY A 146 -1.20 6.48 -15.86
CA GLY A 146 -1.86 5.75 -16.92
C GLY A 146 -1.02 4.65 -17.56
N ARG A 147 0.25 4.53 -17.25
CA ARG A 147 1.11 3.45 -17.73
C ARG A 147 1.00 2.24 -16.80
N ALA A 148 0.81 1.06 -17.39
CA ALA A 148 0.70 -0.17 -16.61
C ALA A 148 2.02 -0.51 -15.90
N LEU A 149 1.96 -1.10 -14.70
CA LEU A 149 3.15 -1.59 -13.99
C LEU A 149 3.93 -2.67 -14.79
N ALA A 150 3.24 -3.39 -15.67
CA ALA A 150 3.86 -4.39 -16.55
C ALA A 150 4.63 -3.79 -17.74
N ASP A 151 4.65 -2.46 -17.89
CA ASP A 151 5.38 -1.81 -18.98
C ASP A 151 6.89 -2.09 -18.86
N PRO A 152 7.55 -2.45 -19.97
CA PRO A 152 8.98 -2.75 -19.99
C PRO A 152 9.89 -1.64 -19.44
N VAL A 153 9.46 -0.39 -19.45
CA VAL A 153 10.23 0.74 -18.91
C VAL A 153 10.54 0.58 -17.42
N TYR A 154 9.69 -0.14 -16.67
CA TYR A 154 9.87 -0.40 -15.24
C TYR A 154 10.70 -1.65 -14.95
N ARG A 155 11.14 -2.39 -15.97
CA ARG A 155 11.91 -3.63 -15.79
C ARG A 155 13.16 -3.44 -14.93
N PRO A 156 14.02 -2.42 -15.13
CA PRO A 156 15.23 -2.25 -14.31
C PRO A 156 14.90 -2.11 -12.81
N PHE A 157 13.84 -1.38 -12.48
CA PHE A 157 13.38 -1.24 -11.11
C PHE A 157 12.91 -2.59 -10.53
N PHE A 158 12.10 -3.35 -11.26
CA PHE A 158 11.59 -4.63 -10.77
C PHE A 158 12.68 -5.71 -10.69
N GLU A 159 13.68 -5.71 -11.57
CA GLU A 159 14.84 -6.60 -11.48
C GLU A 159 15.65 -6.33 -10.20
N GLU A 160 15.85 -5.07 -9.86
CA GLU A 160 16.50 -4.70 -8.59
C GLU A 160 15.62 -5.03 -7.37
N ALA A 161 14.30 -4.84 -7.47
CA ALA A 161 13.35 -5.23 -6.43
C ALA A 161 13.38 -6.75 -6.19
N ASP A 162 13.46 -7.55 -7.25
CA ASP A 162 13.57 -9.01 -7.18
C ASP A 162 14.90 -9.44 -6.53
N ARG A 163 16.01 -8.87 -6.98
CA ARG A 163 17.35 -9.13 -6.42
C ARG A 163 17.39 -8.84 -4.92
N ARG A 164 16.73 -7.79 -4.46
CA ARG A 164 16.63 -7.39 -3.05
C ARG A 164 15.54 -8.13 -2.28
N ARG A 165 14.72 -8.95 -2.95
CA ARG A 165 13.55 -9.61 -2.35
C ARG A 165 12.63 -8.61 -1.64
N LEU A 166 12.27 -7.54 -2.32
CA LEU A 166 11.50 -6.46 -1.71
C LEU A 166 10.05 -6.85 -1.47
N CYS A 167 9.49 -6.28 -0.41
CA CYS A 167 8.04 -6.13 -0.28
C CYS A 167 7.61 -4.97 -1.18
N VAL A 168 6.77 -5.27 -2.17
CA VAL A 168 6.18 -4.27 -3.08
C VAL A 168 4.68 -4.21 -2.83
N PHE A 169 4.25 -3.10 -2.21
CA PHE A 169 2.85 -2.85 -1.95
C PHE A 169 2.21 -2.17 -3.16
N VAL A 170 1.26 -2.85 -3.80
CA VAL A 170 0.49 -2.33 -4.95
C VAL A 170 -0.80 -1.72 -4.43
N HIS A 171 -0.83 -0.40 -4.39
CA HIS A 171 -1.98 0.40 -3.99
C HIS A 171 -2.71 0.92 -5.25
N PRO A 172 -4.05 1.03 -5.27
CA PRO A 172 -4.77 1.53 -6.44
C PRO A 172 -4.40 2.97 -6.82
N MET A 173 -4.55 3.25 -8.09
CA MET A 173 -4.60 4.58 -8.69
C MET A 173 -5.98 4.81 -9.27
N ILE A 174 -6.29 6.03 -9.66
CA ILE A 174 -7.49 6.34 -10.43
C ILE A 174 -7.44 5.58 -11.77
N PRO A 175 -8.50 4.86 -12.13
CA PRO A 175 -8.57 4.16 -13.41
C PRO A 175 -8.32 5.09 -14.59
N LEU A 176 -7.70 4.57 -15.64
CA LEU A 176 -7.43 5.33 -16.87
C LEU A 176 -8.68 5.97 -17.46
N ALA A 177 -9.78 5.24 -17.49
CA ALA A 177 -11.09 5.75 -17.86
C ALA A 177 -11.80 6.28 -16.61
N ALA A 178 -11.37 7.43 -16.08
CA ALA A 178 -11.89 7.99 -14.82
C ALA A 178 -13.31 8.55 -14.93
N GLU A 179 -13.74 8.96 -16.13
CA GLU A 179 -15.03 9.62 -16.33
C GLU A 179 -16.23 8.79 -15.85
N PRO A 180 -16.35 7.46 -16.11
CA PRO A 180 -17.46 6.66 -15.60
C PRO A 180 -17.53 6.58 -14.06
N PHE A 181 -16.45 6.93 -13.35
CA PHE A 181 -16.36 6.90 -11.89
C PHE A 181 -16.47 8.30 -11.24
N SER A 182 -16.83 9.33 -11.99
CA SER A 182 -16.85 10.72 -11.51
C SER A 182 -18.03 11.03 -10.57
N GLU A 183 -19.12 10.26 -10.66
CA GLU A 183 -20.30 10.41 -9.81
C GLU A 183 -20.23 9.53 -8.56
N TYR A 184 -21.00 9.88 -7.51
CA TYR A 184 -21.19 9.09 -6.27
C TYR A 184 -19.90 8.66 -5.58
N VAL A 185 -18.78 9.32 -5.85
CA VAL A 185 -17.45 8.93 -5.34
C VAL A 185 -17.04 7.51 -5.80
N LEU A 186 -17.52 7.06 -6.96
CA LEU A 186 -17.26 5.71 -7.47
C LEU A 186 -15.78 5.45 -7.77
N GLY A 187 -14.95 6.49 -7.95
CA GLY A 187 -13.50 6.33 -8.11
C GLY A 187 -12.90 5.44 -7.01
N PRO A 188 -12.87 5.87 -5.76
CA PRO A 188 -12.36 5.04 -4.67
C PRO A 188 -13.25 3.83 -4.33
N ILE A 189 -14.58 3.92 -4.49
CA ILE A 189 -15.49 2.83 -4.09
C ILE A 189 -15.39 1.62 -5.03
N VAL A 190 -15.37 1.85 -6.33
CA VAL A 190 -15.40 0.80 -7.38
C VAL A 190 -14.13 0.83 -8.22
N GLY A 191 -13.73 2.02 -8.66
CA GLY A 191 -12.60 2.21 -9.57
C GLY A 191 -11.30 1.64 -9.03
N PHE A 192 -10.97 1.90 -7.78
CA PHE A 192 -9.75 1.41 -7.14
C PHE A 192 -9.64 -0.11 -7.11
N PRO A 193 -10.62 -0.88 -6.60
CA PRO A 193 -10.57 -2.33 -6.66
C PRO A 193 -10.42 -2.88 -8.08
N PHE A 194 -11.08 -2.27 -9.08
CA PHE A 194 -10.97 -2.72 -10.46
C PHE A 194 -9.63 -2.34 -11.11
N ASP A 195 -9.05 -1.18 -10.79
CA ASP A 195 -7.72 -0.80 -11.30
C ASP A 195 -6.63 -1.72 -10.74
N THR A 196 -6.70 -2.05 -9.43
CA THR A 196 -5.84 -3.06 -8.80
C THR A 196 -5.97 -4.41 -9.52
N THR A 197 -7.21 -4.86 -9.78
CA THR A 197 -7.48 -6.11 -10.49
C THR A 197 -6.82 -6.13 -11.86
N LEU A 198 -6.97 -5.04 -12.62
CA LEU A 198 -6.38 -4.90 -13.97
C LEU A 198 -4.86 -4.92 -13.90
N ALA A 199 -4.26 -4.21 -12.94
CA ALA A 199 -2.81 -4.17 -12.76
C ALA A 199 -2.24 -5.56 -12.48
N VAL A 200 -2.84 -6.29 -11.54
CA VAL A 200 -2.40 -7.66 -11.17
C VAL A 200 -2.56 -8.64 -12.34
N ALA A 201 -3.69 -8.58 -13.07
CA ALA A 201 -3.91 -9.41 -14.25
C ALA A 201 -2.87 -9.13 -15.35
N LYS A 202 -2.55 -7.84 -15.60
CA LYS A 202 -1.50 -7.45 -16.55
C LYS A 202 -0.11 -7.92 -16.13
N LEU A 203 0.26 -7.78 -14.86
CA LEU A 203 1.54 -8.28 -14.34
C LEU A 203 1.65 -9.80 -14.53
N CYS A 204 0.56 -10.53 -14.30
CA CYS A 204 0.49 -11.97 -14.47
C CYS A 204 0.70 -12.37 -15.95
N TYR A 205 -0.16 -11.90 -16.86
CA TYR A 205 -0.09 -12.27 -18.28
C TYR A 205 1.16 -11.74 -18.99
N ALA A 206 1.73 -10.61 -18.54
CA ALA A 206 3.01 -10.13 -19.02
C ALA A 206 4.21 -10.98 -18.48
N GLY A 207 3.97 -11.97 -17.63
CA GLY A 207 4.99 -12.87 -17.09
C GLY A 207 5.92 -12.20 -16.07
N VAL A 208 5.48 -11.12 -15.42
CA VAL A 208 6.30 -10.44 -14.40
C VAL A 208 6.49 -11.35 -13.20
N PHE A 209 5.43 -12.02 -12.73
CA PHE A 209 5.49 -12.95 -11.60
C PHE A 209 6.33 -14.20 -11.86
N GLU A 210 6.44 -14.63 -13.13
CA GLU A 210 7.31 -15.73 -13.54
C GLU A 210 8.78 -15.32 -13.53
N ARG A 211 9.09 -14.18 -14.15
CA ARG A 211 10.48 -13.72 -14.29
C ARG A 211 11.08 -13.20 -13.01
N LEU A 212 10.26 -12.70 -12.08
CA LEU A 212 10.67 -12.00 -10.87
C LEU A 212 10.03 -12.62 -9.61
N PRO A 213 10.37 -13.91 -9.31
CA PRO A 213 9.68 -14.71 -8.31
C PRO A 213 10.01 -14.34 -6.85
N ASN A 214 11.05 -13.51 -6.63
CA ASN A 214 11.51 -13.16 -5.30
C ASN A 214 10.83 -11.91 -4.71
N ILE A 215 10.13 -11.12 -5.54
CA ILE A 215 9.37 -9.98 -5.05
C ILE A 215 8.19 -10.46 -4.20
N ARG A 216 8.06 -9.92 -3.01
CA ARG A 216 6.91 -10.16 -2.12
C ARG A 216 5.83 -9.14 -2.41
N TRP A 217 4.94 -9.47 -3.33
CA TRP A 217 3.86 -8.59 -3.78
C TRP A 217 2.74 -8.55 -2.75
N LEU A 218 2.50 -7.39 -2.15
CA LEU A 218 1.35 -7.11 -1.28
C LEU A 218 0.30 -6.35 -2.07
N ILE A 219 -0.92 -6.87 -2.14
CA ILE A 219 -1.99 -6.30 -2.97
C ILE A 219 -3.07 -5.70 -2.07
N ALA A 220 -3.38 -4.43 -2.33
CA ALA A 220 -4.36 -3.67 -1.56
C ALA A 220 -5.81 -4.18 -1.74
N HIS A 221 -6.66 -3.90 -0.74
CA HIS A 221 -8.11 -4.15 -0.75
C HIS A 221 -8.47 -5.61 -1.05
N ALA A 222 -7.78 -6.54 -0.36
CA ALA A 222 -7.96 -7.99 -0.56
C ALA A 222 -7.79 -8.43 -2.03
N GLY A 223 -7.01 -7.67 -2.82
CA GLY A 223 -6.80 -7.96 -4.24
C GLY A 223 -7.90 -7.44 -5.17
N GLY A 224 -8.79 -6.57 -4.70
CA GLY A 224 -9.92 -6.07 -5.47
C GLY A 224 -10.87 -7.20 -5.88
N ALA A 225 -11.07 -7.41 -7.18
CA ALA A 225 -11.92 -8.48 -7.70
C ALA A 225 -11.14 -9.76 -8.05
N ILE A 226 -9.82 -9.83 -7.82
CA ILE A 226 -8.99 -11.02 -8.13
C ILE A 226 -9.55 -12.30 -7.51
N PRO A 227 -9.93 -12.34 -6.21
CA PRO A 227 -10.47 -13.57 -5.62
C PRO A 227 -11.71 -14.09 -6.34
N TYR A 228 -12.57 -13.20 -6.81
CA TYR A 228 -13.76 -13.57 -7.56
C TYR A 228 -13.47 -14.00 -9.01
N LEU A 229 -12.45 -13.39 -9.65
CA LEU A 229 -12.13 -13.59 -11.06
C LEU A 229 -11.10 -14.70 -11.32
N LEU A 230 -10.60 -15.37 -10.29
CA LEU A 230 -9.48 -16.30 -10.40
C LEU A 230 -9.70 -17.38 -11.48
N GLU A 231 -10.83 -18.10 -11.44
CA GLU A 231 -11.16 -19.13 -12.44
C GLU A 231 -11.37 -18.53 -13.84
N ARG A 232 -11.89 -17.30 -13.92
CA ARG A 232 -12.05 -16.61 -15.21
C ARG A 232 -10.71 -16.24 -15.84
N LEU A 233 -9.71 -15.89 -15.04
CA LEU A 233 -8.34 -15.65 -15.52
C LEU A 233 -7.71 -16.97 -16.00
N ASP A 234 -7.89 -18.06 -15.27
CA ASP A 234 -7.42 -19.39 -15.70
C ASP A 234 -8.13 -19.87 -16.97
N ALA A 235 -9.43 -19.62 -17.11
CA ALA A 235 -10.17 -19.90 -18.33
C ALA A 235 -9.61 -19.12 -19.53
N GLY A 236 -9.36 -17.80 -19.33
CA GLY A 236 -8.71 -16.99 -20.35
C GLY A 236 -7.35 -17.54 -20.77
N TRP A 237 -6.55 -18.01 -19.81
CA TRP A 237 -5.26 -18.65 -20.09
C TRP A 237 -5.41 -19.97 -20.86
N ARG A 238 -6.42 -20.79 -20.56
CA ARG A 238 -6.71 -22.04 -21.31
C ARG A 238 -7.13 -21.78 -22.74
N ASP A 239 -8.02 -20.82 -22.93
CA ASP A 239 -8.78 -20.67 -24.18
C ASP A 239 -8.12 -19.68 -25.16
N PHE A 240 -7.37 -18.68 -24.69
CA PHE A 240 -6.74 -17.66 -25.52
C PHE A 240 -5.22 -17.82 -25.57
N ALA A 241 -4.66 -18.04 -26.76
CA ALA A 241 -3.23 -18.25 -26.96
C ALA A 241 -2.38 -17.04 -26.50
N GLU A 242 -2.89 -15.83 -26.71
CA GLU A 242 -2.24 -14.58 -26.28
C GLU A 242 -1.99 -14.49 -24.78
N CYS A 243 -2.84 -15.13 -23.96
CA CYS A 243 -2.69 -15.16 -22.52
C CYS A 243 -1.53 -16.08 -22.06
N ARG A 244 -1.04 -16.96 -22.94
CA ARG A 244 0.07 -17.91 -22.64
C ARG A 244 1.44 -17.43 -23.10
N VAL A 245 1.53 -16.36 -23.87
CA VAL A 245 2.80 -15.93 -24.50
C VAL A 245 3.91 -15.73 -23.47
N ASN A 246 3.61 -15.08 -22.34
CA ASN A 246 4.58 -14.81 -21.29
C ASN A 246 4.17 -15.42 -19.94
N CYS A 247 3.05 -16.13 -19.88
CA CYS A 247 2.48 -16.73 -18.67
C CYS A 247 2.42 -18.27 -18.89
N PRO A 248 3.49 -19.01 -18.58
CA PRO A 248 3.63 -20.43 -18.94
C PRO A 248 2.71 -21.35 -18.14
N VAL A 249 2.24 -20.94 -16.98
CA VAL A 249 1.31 -21.68 -16.13
C VAL A 249 0.06 -20.86 -15.83
N ALA A 250 -0.99 -21.53 -15.36
CA ALA A 250 -2.26 -20.85 -15.05
C ALA A 250 -2.08 -19.70 -14.05
N PRO A 251 -2.74 -18.55 -14.26
CA PRO A 251 -2.67 -17.39 -13.38
C PRO A 251 -2.84 -17.68 -11.91
N SER A 252 -3.74 -18.59 -11.54
CA SER A 252 -3.96 -19.00 -10.15
C SER A 252 -2.71 -19.50 -9.46
N THR A 253 -1.74 -20.07 -10.20
CA THR A 253 -0.45 -20.54 -9.67
C THR A 253 0.38 -19.37 -9.11
N TYR A 254 0.34 -18.21 -9.77
CA TYR A 254 1.03 -17.01 -9.30
C TYR A 254 0.20 -16.27 -8.25
N LEU A 255 -1.09 -16.08 -8.51
CA LEU A 255 -1.96 -15.27 -7.68
C LEU A 255 -2.11 -15.82 -6.26
N ARG A 256 -1.99 -17.14 -6.09
CA ARG A 256 -1.96 -17.80 -4.77
C ARG A 256 -0.68 -17.56 -3.97
N ARG A 257 0.39 -17.06 -4.59
CA ARG A 257 1.67 -16.73 -3.93
C ARG A 257 1.76 -15.26 -3.52
N LEU A 258 0.84 -14.41 -3.99
CA LEU A 258 0.82 -12.99 -3.62
C LEU A 258 0.29 -12.85 -2.20
N TYR A 259 0.60 -11.73 -1.58
CA TYR A 259 0.07 -11.35 -0.28
C TYR A 259 -1.05 -10.34 -0.45
N TYR A 260 -2.03 -10.39 0.43
CA TYR A 260 -3.23 -9.57 0.35
C TYR A 260 -3.52 -8.95 1.71
N ASP A 261 -3.93 -7.69 1.72
CA ASP A 261 -4.40 -7.10 2.96
C ASP A 261 -5.85 -7.56 3.30
N THR A 262 -6.34 -7.13 4.47
CA THR A 262 -7.68 -7.45 4.94
C THR A 262 -8.67 -6.31 4.77
N VAL A 263 -8.36 -5.29 3.94
CA VAL A 263 -9.21 -4.11 3.72
C VAL A 263 -10.43 -4.45 2.88
N THR A 264 -11.25 -5.29 3.42
CA THR A 264 -12.62 -5.60 2.97
C THR A 264 -13.57 -5.60 4.16
N PHE A 265 -13.02 -5.84 5.39
CA PHE A 265 -13.75 -5.87 6.66
C PHE A 265 -15.00 -6.76 6.67
N SER A 266 -15.10 -7.68 5.71
CA SER A 266 -16.25 -8.56 5.49
C SER A 266 -15.85 -10.00 5.77
N ALA A 267 -16.49 -10.64 6.76
CA ALA A 267 -16.19 -12.03 7.10
C ALA A 267 -16.36 -13.00 5.91
N PRO A 268 -17.39 -12.92 5.05
CA PRO A 268 -17.45 -13.73 3.83
C PRO A 268 -16.27 -13.54 2.91
N ASN A 269 -15.81 -12.29 2.72
CA ASN A 269 -14.67 -12.01 1.83
C ASN A 269 -13.35 -12.50 2.43
N LEU A 270 -13.17 -12.38 3.75
CA LEU A 270 -12.01 -12.94 4.45
C LEU A 270 -11.96 -14.47 4.35
N ARG A 271 -13.13 -15.16 4.44
CA ARG A 271 -13.21 -16.62 4.21
C ARG A 271 -12.85 -16.99 2.78
N LEU A 272 -13.36 -16.27 1.79
CA LEU A 272 -13.01 -16.48 0.39
C LEU A 272 -11.49 -16.31 0.18
N LEU A 273 -10.91 -15.26 0.71
CA LEU A 273 -9.48 -15.00 0.58
C LEU A 273 -8.65 -16.10 1.26
N ARG A 274 -9.04 -16.51 2.48
CA ARG A 274 -8.39 -17.63 3.18
C ARG A 274 -8.43 -18.93 2.38
N GLU A 275 -9.57 -19.25 1.77
CA GLU A 275 -9.72 -20.45 0.94
C GLU A 275 -8.79 -20.41 -0.28
N LEU A 276 -8.59 -19.23 -0.87
CA LEU A 276 -7.78 -19.07 -2.06
C LEU A 276 -6.27 -19.10 -1.78
N VAL A 277 -5.81 -18.42 -0.73
CA VAL A 277 -4.37 -18.15 -0.53
C VAL A 277 -3.84 -18.67 0.81
N GLY A 278 -4.71 -19.02 1.75
CA GLY A 278 -4.32 -19.34 3.13
C GLY A 278 -3.98 -18.08 3.94
N THR A 279 -3.99 -18.21 5.26
CA THR A 279 -3.74 -17.08 6.16
C THR A 279 -2.27 -16.63 6.18
N ASP A 280 -1.36 -17.46 5.68
CA ASP A 280 0.06 -17.13 5.48
C ASP A 280 0.28 -16.03 4.43
N HIS A 281 -0.72 -15.78 3.60
CA HIS A 281 -0.72 -14.77 2.55
C HIS A 281 -1.71 -13.63 2.83
N MET A 282 -2.29 -13.56 4.03
CA MET A 282 -3.17 -12.48 4.47
C MET A 282 -2.48 -11.63 5.52
N ALA A 283 -2.55 -10.31 5.40
CA ALA A 283 -1.95 -9.37 6.34
C ALA A 283 -2.96 -8.30 6.78
N MET A 284 -2.96 -7.93 8.05
CA MET A 284 -3.85 -6.89 8.57
C MET A 284 -3.59 -5.56 7.88
N GLY A 285 -4.66 -4.91 7.42
CA GLY A 285 -4.66 -3.56 6.85
C GLY A 285 -5.94 -2.81 7.20
N SER A 286 -5.85 -1.49 7.35
CA SER A 286 -6.98 -0.64 7.73
C SER A 286 -7.40 0.39 6.68
N ASP A 287 -6.51 0.75 5.75
CA ASP A 287 -6.66 1.90 4.84
C ASP A 287 -6.87 3.23 5.61
N TYR A 288 -6.42 3.24 6.89
CA TYR A 288 -6.51 4.42 7.76
C TYR A 288 -5.55 5.53 7.27
N PRO A 289 -5.95 6.79 7.29
CA PRO A 289 -7.18 7.35 7.82
C PRO A 289 -8.18 7.79 6.72
N HIS A 290 -8.28 7.06 5.63
CA HIS A 290 -9.29 7.33 4.61
C HIS A 290 -10.69 6.98 5.08
N LEU A 291 -11.73 7.65 4.52
CA LEU A 291 -13.12 7.49 4.96
C LEU A 291 -13.71 6.10 4.68
N LEU A 292 -13.16 5.36 3.71
CA LEU A 292 -13.55 3.98 3.41
C LEU A 292 -12.78 2.96 4.26
N GLY A 293 -11.62 3.37 4.79
CA GLY A 293 -10.83 2.62 5.74
C GLY A 293 -11.40 2.70 7.17
N SER A 294 -10.94 1.80 8.04
CA SER A 294 -11.29 1.83 9.47
C SER A 294 -10.30 1.04 10.30
N ILE A 295 -9.65 1.72 11.20
CA ILE A 295 -8.73 1.12 12.16
C ILE A 295 -9.46 0.16 13.13
N GLU A 296 -10.71 0.48 13.50
CA GLU A 296 -11.55 -0.36 14.35
C GLU A 296 -11.95 -1.66 13.63
N ARG A 297 -12.43 -1.53 12.38
CA ARG A 297 -12.85 -2.68 11.58
C ARG A 297 -11.68 -3.57 11.17
N ALA A 298 -10.49 -3.02 10.98
CA ALA A 298 -9.29 -3.81 10.75
C ALA A 298 -9.03 -4.80 11.89
N VAL A 299 -9.20 -4.34 13.14
CA VAL A 299 -9.01 -5.18 14.32
C VAL A 299 -10.22 -6.12 14.53
N SER A 300 -11.45 -5.59 14.51
CA SER A 300 -12.65 -6.36 14.83
C SER A 300 -12.98 -7.43 13.80
N SER A 301 -12.82 -7.16 12.50
CA SER A 301 -13.13 -8.14 11.46
C SER A 301 -12.25 -9.40 11.54
N ILE A 302 -10.98 -9.27 11.98
CA ILE A 302 -10.11 -10.41 12.22
C ILE A 302 -10.46 -11.09 13.55
N ALA A 303 -10.88 -10.33 14.57
CA ALA A 303 -11.29 -10.91 15.84
C ALA A 303 -12.57 -11.74 15.72
N ASP A 304 -13.54 -11.23 14.96
CA ASP A 304 -14.90 -11.77 14.88
C ASP A 304 -15.06 -12.89 13.86
N VAL A 305 -14.15 -12.99 12.86
CA VAL A 305 -14.21 -14.11 11.90
C VAL A 305 -13.89 -15.44 12.58
N ASP A 306 -14.55 -16.50 12.15
CA ASP A 306 -14.44 -17.86 12.70
C ASP A 306 -13.18 -18.62 12.26
N PHE A 307 -12.03 -17.95 12.36
CA PHE A 307 -10.74 -18.59 12.12
C PHE A 307 -10.10 -19.05 13.45
N PRO A 308 -9.25 -20.10 13.42
CA PRO A 308 -8.43 -20.47 14.57
C PRO A 308 -7.55 -19.32 15.05
N ASP A 309 -7.30 -19.23 16.36
CA ASP A 309 -6.50 -18.14 16.95
C ASP A 309 -5.09 -18.03 16.33
N ALA A 310 -4.45 -19.16 16.05
CA ALA A 310 -3.14 -19.16 15.39
C ALA A 310 -3.16 -18.52 13.99
N GLU A 311 -4.26 -18.69 13.25
CA GLU A 311 -4.45 -18.04 11.95
C GLU A 311 -4.71 -16.55 12.10
N LYS A 312 -5.53 -16.16 13.11
CA LYS A 312 -5.75 -14.74 13.43
C LYS A 312 -4.45 -14.02 13.81
N GLU A 313 -3.59 -14.65 14.62
CA GLU A 313 -2.28 -14.09 14.96
C GLU A 313 -1.37 -13.96 13.74
N ARG A 314 -1.43 -14.92 12.83
CA ARG A 314 -0.70 -14.84 11.57
C ARG A 314 -1.12 -13.63 10.74
N ILE A 315 -2.40 -13.41 10.58
CA ILE A 315 -2.96 -12.24 9.86
C ILE A 315 -2.60 -10.94 10.57
N ARG A 316 -2.69 -10.89 11.92
CA ARG A 316 -2.44 -9.67 12.70
C ARG A 316 -0.99 -9.18 12.61
N SER A 317 -0.03 -10.08 12.50
CA SER A 317 1.39 -9.71 12.47
C SER A 317 2.32 -10.71 11.79
N GLY A 318 2.04 -12.01 11.84
CA GLY A 318 2.97 -13.04 11.38
C GLY A 318 3.33 -12.89 9.90
N THR A 319 2.34 -12.69 9.04
CA THR A 319 2.54 -12.46 7.60
C THR A 319 3.33 -11.17 7.36
N ALA A 320 2.97 -10.08 8.04
CA ALA A 320 3.69 -8.82 7.93
C ALA A 320 5.18 -8.96 8.26
N LEU A 321 5.50 -9.63 9.37
CA LEU A 321 6.88 -9.89 9.78
C LEU A 321 7.66 -10.75 8.79
N ALA A 322 6.98 -11.65 8.08
CA ALA A 322 7.59 -12.52 7.08
C ALA A 322 7.91 -11.78 5.76
N ILE A 323 7.12 -10.76 5.40
CA ILE A 323 7.26 -10.08 4.10
C ILE A 323 8.00 -8.75 4.14
N LEU A 324 8.01 -8.05 5.27
CA LEU A 324 8.67 -6.76 5.38
C LEU A 324 10.20 -6.88 5.35
N ASN A 325 10.84 -5.93 4.71
CA ASN A 325 12.30 -5.77 4.74
C ASN A 325 12.73 -5.01 6.00
N ASN A 326 13.99 -5.16 6.40
CA ASN A 326 14.61 -4.37 7.47
C ASN A 326 13.86 -4.39 8.82
N VAL A 327 13.05 -5.42 9.09
CA VAL A 327 12.36 -5.59 10.37
C VAL A 327 13.20 -6.46 11.29
N SER A 328 13.33 -6.04 12.56
CA SER A 328 13.95 -6.81 13.62
C SER A 328 13.13 -6.65 14.91
N ALA A 329 13.22 -7.62 15.81
CA ALA A 329 12.56 -7.55 17.11
C ALA A 329 12.95 -6.28 17.89
N ALA A 330 14.22 -5.85 17.80
CA ALA A 330 14.70 -4.62 18.43
C ALA A 330 14.05 -3.35 17.85
N ARG A 331 13.62 -3.37 16.59
CA ARG A 331 12.98 -2.23 15.92
C ARG A 331 11.49 -2.13 16.24
N LEU A 332 10.89 -3.23 16.62
CA LEU A 332 9.48 -3.34 17.03
C LEU A 332 9.27 -3.27 18.54
N ALA A 333 10.34 -3.41 19.32
CA ALA A 333 10.26 -3.27 20.77
C ALA A 333 10.04 -1.80 21.14
N PRO A 334 9.01 -1.46 21.93
CA PRO A 334 8.90 -0.14 22.52
C PRO A 334 10.19 0.16 23.31
N ARG A 335 10.80 1.33 23.10
CA ARG A 335 11.84 1.77 24.04
C ARG A 335 11.18 1.96 25.41
N GLU A 336 11.79 1.40 26.46
CA GLU A 336 11.40 1.76 27.82
C GLU A 336 11.46 3.29 27.95
N PRO A 337 10.46 3.92 28.59
CA PRO A 337 10.48 5.36 28.80
C PRO A 337 11.80 5.71 29.52
N GLU A 338 12.57 6.66 28.96
CA GLU A 338 13.77 7.17 29.63
C GLU A 338 13.35 7.66 31.01
N VAL A 339 13.76 6.93 32.05
CA VAL A 339 13.60 7.39 33.43
C VAL A 339 14.45 8.66 33.56
N PRO A 340 13.87 9.82 33.87
CA PRO A 340 14.61 11.05 34.02
C PRO A 340 15.73 10.82 35.04
N ARG A 341 16.98 11.01 34.65
CA ARG A 341 18.10 10.94 35.58
C ARG A 341 17.85 11.96 36.69
N PRO A 342 17.93 11.57 37.98
CA PRO A 342 17.75 12.50 39.06
C PRO A 342 18.77 13.62 38.93
N THR A 343 18.31 14.86 38.82
CA THR A 343 19.15 16.06 38.86
C THR A 343 19.94 16.03 40.17
N ARG A 344 21.24 15.83 40.05
CA ARG A 344 22.14 16.01 41.21
C ARG A 344 22.00 17.45 41.68
N ARG A 345 21.52 17.64 42.89
CA ARG A 345 21.60 18.92 43.62
C ARG A 345 23.04 19.14 44.10
#